data_61679daac322334275f42c732dbb1a67
#
_entry.id   61679daac322334275f42c732dbb1a67
#
_cell.length_a   1.000
_cell.length_b   1.000
_cell.length_c   1.000
_cell.angle_alpha   90.00
_cell.angle_beta   90.00
_cell.angle_gamma   90.00
#
_symmetry.space_group_name_H-M   'P 1'
#
loop_
_entity.id
_entity.type
_entity.pdbx_description
1 polymer ?
#
loop_
_entity_poly.entity_id
_entity_poly.type
_entity_poly.pdbx_seq_one_letter_code
_entity_poly.pdbx_strand_id
1 'polypeptide(L)'
;DIRKPTVSRIYSCTDTGEIRSLGIKAAVGAVKSGRLVVLPTDTLYGLGCDAFDNDAVARLLAAKDRGPDMPVPVLVGSWDTARGLVHSYNDQLRTLIEAFWPGGLSIVVPQAPSLMWNLGDTRGTVMLRMPLHPVAIELLRETGPMAVSSANISGQPPATTAAMAEEQLGDKVNVYLDGGETSVGVASSIIDVSGDQPRLLREGAIPATRIADVLGVAPETLTPAARTPENSR
;
A
#
# COMPACT_ATOMS: atom_id res chain seq x y z
N ASP A 1 -24.88 8.14 -23.68
CA ASP A 1 -25.06 7.36 -22.44
C ASP A 1 -24.70 8.24 -21.26
N ILE A 2 -25.71 8.86 -20.65
CA ILE A 2 -25.53 9.77 -19.51
C ILE A 2 -25.20 8.86 -18.30
N ARG A 3 -23.93 8.62 -18.04
CA ARG A 3 -23.51 7.97 -16.80
C ARG A 3 -23.94 8.87 -15.64
N LYS A 4 -24.89 8.39 -14.84
CA LYS A 4 -25.25 9.06 -13.59
C LYS A 4 -23.96 9.30 -12.78
N PRO A 5 -23.75 10.51 -12.24
CA PRO A 5 -22.60 10.75 -11.37
C PRO A 5 -22.63 9.72 -10.25
N THR A 6 -21.54 8.99 -10.09
CA THR A 6 -21.39 8.02 -8.99
C THR A 6 -21.24 8.83 -7.71
N VAL A 7 -22.25 8.79 -6.85
CA VAL A 7 -22.18 9.50 -5.57
C VAL A 7 -21.17 8.79 -4.69
N SER A 8 -20.09 9.47 -4.33
CA SER A 8 -19.15 9.02 -3.33
C SER A 8 -19.84 8.88 -1.98
N ARG A 9 -19.53 7.81 -1.23
CA ARG A 9 -20.09 7.58 0.10
C ARG A 9 -18.98 7.36 1.12
N ILE A 10 -19.14 8.03 2.26
CA ILE A 10 -18.30 7.80 3.44
C ILE A 10 -19.08 6.90 4.41
N TYR A 11 -18.40 5.84 4.88
CA TYR A 11 -18.93 4.94 5.89
C TYR A 11 -18.06 5.02 7.14
N SER A 12 -18.67 5.30 8.29
CA SER A 12 -17.98 5.23 9.58
C SER A 12 -17.66 3.78 9.94
N CYS A 13 -16.39 3.52 10.19
CA CYS A 13 -15.87 2.20 10.58
C CYS A 13 -15.16 2.26 11.94
N THR A 14 -15.45 3.27 12.76
CA THR A 14 -14.83 3.46 14.09
C THR A 14 -15.37 2.50 15.15
N ASP A 15 -16.52 1.92 14.90
CA ASP A 15 -17.09 0.86 15.73
C ASP A 15 -17.31 -0.44 14.92
N THR A 16 -17.80 -1.48 15.54
CA THR A 16 -18.06 -2.78 14.91
C THR A 16 -19.51 -2.96 14.46
N GLY A 17 -20.26 -1.87 14.36
CA GLY A 17 -21.68 -1.89 14.07
C GLY A 17 -22.03 -2.16 12.60
N GLU A 18 -23.32 -2.06 12.33
CA GLU A 18 -23.91 -2.32 11.02
C GLU A 18 -23.35 -1.41 9.91
N ILE A 19 -23.07 -0.13 10.23
CA ILE A 19 -22.52 0.85 9.28
C ILE A 19 -21.16 0.41 8.78
N ARG A 20 -20.28 -0.10 9.67
CA ARG A 20 -18.99 -0.67 9.28
C ARG A 20 -19.17 -1.85 8.31
N SER A 21 -20.06 -2.77 8.63
CA SER A 21 -20.32 -3.95 7.80
C SER A 21 -20.85 -3.55 6.41
N LEU A 22 -21.75 -2.57 6.34
CA LEU A 22 -22.24 -2.02 5.08
C LEU A 22 -21.12 -1.32 4.30
N GLY A 23 -20.27 -0.57 4.97
CA GLY A 23 -19.13 0.12 4.36
C GLY A 23 -18.14 -0.85 3.74
N ILE A 24 -17.73 -1.88 4.48
CA ILE A 24 -16.82 -2.92 3.97
C ILE A 24 -17.44 -3.66 2.78
N LYS A 25 -18.72 -4.03 2.88
CA LYS A 25 -19.45 -4.67 1.76
C LYS A 25 -19.49 -3.78 0.52
N ALA A 26 -19.77 -2.48 0.69
CA ALA A 26 -19.75 -1.51 -0.39
C ALA A 26 -18.36 -1.38 -1.03
N ALA A 27 -17.30 -1.33 -0.21
CA ALA A 27 -15.92 -1.28 -0.66
C ALA A 27 -15.53 -2.55 -1.44
N VAL A 28 -15.88 -3.72 -0.95
CA VAL A 28 -15.67 -5.01 -1.66
C VAL A 28 -16.34 -4.97 -3.04
N GLY A 29 -17.59 -4.54 -3.10
CA GLY A 29 -18.33 -4.42 -4.38
C GLY A 29 -17.66 -3.42 -5.34
N ALA A 30 -17.20 -2.29 -4.84
CA ALA A 30 -16.49 -1.30 -5.63
C ALA A 30 -15.17 -1.86 -6.20
N VAL A 31 -14.34 -2.49 -5.37
CA VAL A 31 -13.08 -3.11 -5.80
C VAL A 31 -13.32 -4.19 -6.86
N LYS A 32 -14.27 -5.10 -6.63
CA LYS A 32 -14.61 -6.16 -7.58
C LYS A 32 -15.18 -5.64 -8.91
N SER A 33 -15.67 -4.42 -8.92
CA SER A 33 -16.18 -3.73 -10.13
C SER A 33 -15.13 -2.84 -10.80
N GLY A 34 -13.86 -2.92 -10.40
CA GLY A 34 -12.76 -2.13 -10.96
C GLY A 34 -12.78 -0.66 -10.54
N ARG A 35 -13.43 -0.32 -9.44
CA ARG A 35 -13.53 1.04 -8.91
C ARG A 35 -12.53 1.30 -7.80
N LEU A 36 -12.37 2.58 -7.45
CA LEU A 36 -11.43 3.02 -6.42
C LEU A 36 -12.12 3.15 -5.06
N VAL A 37 -11.39 2.79 -4.02
CA VAL A 37 -11.80 2.97 -2.63
C VAL A 37 -10.70 3.64 -1.82
N VAL A 38 -11.08 4.34 -0.75
CA VAL A 38 -10.17 4.83 0.27
C VAL A 38 -10.36 4.00 1.53
N LEU A 39 -9.26 3.55 2.12
CA LEU A 39 -9.25 2.72 3.31
C LEU A 39 -8.24 3.23 4.34
N PRO A 40 -8.55 3.07 5.64
CA PRO A 40 -7.61 3.39 6.71
C PRO A 40 -6.53 2.31 6.81
N THR A 41 -5.32 2.72 7.17
CA THR A 41 -4.24 1.83 7.62
C THR A 41 -3.67 2.35 8.94
N ASP A 42 -2.69 1.64 9.49
CA ASP A 42 -1.95 2.09 10.67
C ASP A 42 -1.02 3.30 10.37
N THR A 43 -0.59 3.49 9.13
CA THR A 43 0.30 4.58 8.74
C THR A 43 -0.43 5.80 8.17
N LEU A 44 -0.98 5.68 6.97
CA LEU A 44 -1.71 6.71 6.23
C LEU A 44 -2.97 6.09 5.63
N TYR A 45 -3.94 6.92 5.25
CA TYR A 45 -5.04 6.46 4.41
C TYR A 45 -4.51 6.05 3.04
N GLY A 46 -5.07 4.98 2.49
CA GLY A 46 -4.71 4.44 1.19
C GLY A 46 -5.81 4.66 0.15
N LEU A 47 -5.41 4.96 -1.08
CA LEU A 47 -6.25 4.87 -2.26
C LEU A 47 -5.97 3.54 -2.93
N GLY A 48 -7.00 2.70 -3.09
CA GLY A 48 -6.82 1.31 -3.52
C GLY A 48 -7.79 0.84 -4.59
N CYS A 49 -7.37 -0.19 -5.28
CA CYS A 49 -8.15 -0.93 -6.28
C CYS A 49 -7.68 -2.38 -6.35
N ASP A 50 -8.36 -3.20 -7.17
CA ASP A 50 -7.90 -4.57 -7.45
C ASP A 50 -6.54 -4.55 -8.15
N ALA A 51 -5.54 -5.21 -7.55
CA ALA A 51 -4.19 -5.28 -8.11
C ALA A 51 -4.13 -6.01 -9.46
N PHE A 52 -5.06 -6.90 -9.75
CA PHE A 52 -5.13 -7.67 -11.00
C PHE A 52 -5.97 -7.01 -12.10
N ASP A 53 -6.64 -5.90 -11.80
CA ASP A 53 -7.39 -5.10 -12.78
C ASP A 53 -6.50 -3.95 -13.28
N ASN A 54 -5.87 -4.13 -14.43
CA ASN A 54 -4.95 -3.15 -15.02
C ASN A 54 -5.63 -1.81 -15.33
N ASP A 55 -6.91 -1.82 -15.69
CA ASP A 55 -7.67 -0.59 -15.93
C ASP A 55 -7.96 0.14 -14.62
N ALA A 56 -8.23 -0.59 -13.54
CA ALA A 56 -8.40 0.00 -12.21
C ALA A 56 -7.11 0.63 -11.70
N VAL A 57 -5.95 -0.02 -11.90
CA VAL A 57 -4.64 0.54 -11.55
C VAL A 57 -4.36 1.82 -12.35
N ALA A 58 -4.70 1.86 -13.63
CA ALA A 58 -4.58 3.06 -14.45
C ALA A 58 -5.47 4.20 -13.93
N ARG A 59 -6.70 3.91 -13.50
CA ARG A 59 -7.60 4.90 -12.85
C ARG A 59 -7.02 5.42 -11.53
N LEU A 60 -6.42 4.55 -10.73
CA LEU A 60 -5.76 4.94 -9.49
C LEU A 60 -4.64 5.95 -9.75
N LEU A 61 -3.76 5.67 -10.69
CA LEU A 61 -2.68 6.58 -11.06
C LEU A 61 -3.21 7.91 -11.60
N ALA A 62 -4.23 7.87 -12.46
CA ALA A 62 -4.87 9.07 -12.98
C ALA A 62 -5.54 9.92 -11.88
N ALA A 63 -6.18 9.28 -10.90
CA ALA A 63 -6.79 9.97 -9.76
C ALA A 63 -5.78 10.74 -8.90
N LYS A 64 -4.53 10.30 -8.89
CA LYS A 64 -3.41 10.92 -8.16
C LYS A 64 -2.60 11.92 -9.00
N ASP A 65 -2.93 12.11 -10.26
CA ASP A 65 -2.09 12.84 -11.22
C ASP A 65 -0.65 12.28 -11.27
N ARG A 66 -0.53 10.93 -11.26
CA ARG A 66 0.74 10.21 -11.20
C ARG A 66 0.97 9.38 -12.46
N GLY A 67 2.19 9.42 -12.98
CA GLY A 67 2.62 8.60 -14.11
C GLY A 67 2.98 7.16 -13.72
N PRO A 68 3.20 6.29 -14.73
CA PRO A 68 3.54 4.87 -14.54
C PRO A 68 4.96 4.63 -14.01
N ASP A 69 5.80 5.66 -13.95
CA ASP A 69 7.21 5.57 -13.55
C ASP A 69 7.41 5.22 -12.07
N MET A 70 6.38 5.38 -11.26
CA MET A 70 6.41 5.02 -9.84
C MET A 70 5.48 3.83 -9.60
N PRO A 71 6.05 2.63 -9.37
CA PRO A 71 5.27 1.42 -9.13
C PRO A 71 4.31 1.55 -7.96
N VAL A 72 3.15 0.89 -8.07
CA VAL A 72 2.14 0.89 -7.01
C VAL A 72 2.39 -0.28 -6.08
N PRO A 73 2.46 -0.06 -4.75
CA PRO A 73 2.57 -1.14 -3.78
C PRO A 73 1.29 -1.98 -3.72
N VAL A 74 1.42 -3.21 -3.23
CA VAL A 74 0.32 -4.15 -3.04
C VAL A 74 0.14 -4.44 -1.56
N LEU A 75 -1.07 -4.27 -1.07
CA LEU A 75 -1.47 -4.69 0.28
C LEU A 75 -2.10 -6.08 0.24
N VAL A 76 -1.79 -6.87 1.27
CA VAL A 76 -2.33 -8.23 1.46
C VAL A 76 -2.98 -8.35 2.84
N GLY A 77 -4.00 -9.21 2.94
CA GLY A 77 -4.75 -9.47 4.18
C GLY A 77 -4.22 -10.66 4.98
N SER A 78 -3.22 -11.38 4.49
CA SER A 78 -2.61 -12.53 5.16
C SER A 78 -1.20 -12.80 4.66
N TRP A 79 -0.41 -13.51 5.47
CA TRP A 79 0.92 -13.99 5.06
C TRP A 79 0.83 -15.01 3.92
N ASP A 80 -0.19 -15.86 3.92
CA ASP A 80 -0.37 -16.89 2.88
C ASP A 80 -0.62 -16.26 1.51
N THR A 81 -1.38 -15.17 1.45
CA THR A 81 -1.56 -14.41 0.20
C THR A 81 -0.22 -13.87 -0.30
N ALA A 82 0.62 -13.33 0.57
CA ALA A 82 1.95 -12.86 0.18
C ALA A 82 2.84 -13.97 -0.39
N ARG A 83 2.77 -15.19 0.17
CA ARG A 83 3.53 -16.34 -0.34
C ARG A 83 3.21 -16.66 -1.81
N GLY A 84 1.97 -16.48 -2.22
CA GLY A 84 1.54 -16.68 -3.61
C GLY A 84 2.01 -15.62 -4.59
N LEU A 85 2.49 -14.48 -4.11
CA LEU A 85 2.87 -13.33 -4.93
C LEU A 85 4.38 -13.18 -5.14
N VAL A 86 5.19 -13.90 -4.38
CA VAL A 86 6.65 -13.80 -4.39
C VAL A 86 7.28 -14.93 -5.18
N HIS A 87 8.42 -14.67 -5.81
CA HIS A 87 9.20 -15.68 -6.50
C HIS A 87 9.75 -16.75 -5.53
N SER A 88 10.22 -16.31 -4.37
CA SER A 88 10.75 -17.18 -3.32
C SER A 88 10.42 -16.65 -1.94
N TYR A 89 9.83 -17.49 -1.11
CA TYR A 89 9.58 -17.20 0.30
C TYR A 89 10.78 -17.71 1.13
N ASN A 90 11.90 -16.98 1.06
CA ASN A 90 13.13 -17.33 1.74
C ASN A 90 13.15 -16.90 3.22
N ASP A 91 14.19 -17.33 3.95
CA ASP A 91 14.32 -17.03 5.38
C ASP A 91 14.41 -15.53 5.69
N GLN A 92 15.05 -14.74 4.84
CA GLN A 92 15.15 -13.29 5.01
C GLN A 92 13.76 -12.63 4.94
N LEU A 93 12.97 -12.95 3.94
CA LEU A 93 11.60 -12.45 3.80
C LEU A 93 10.73 -12.91 4.97
N ARG A 94 10.80 -14.19 5.33
CA ARG A 94 10.04 -14.74 6.46
C ARG A 94 10.37 -14.01 7.75
N THR A 95 11.63 -13.77 8.04
CA THR A 95 12.09 -13.07 9.25
C THR A 95 11.53 -11.65 9.33
N LEU A 96 11.52 -10.92 8.22
CA LEU A 96 10.94 -9.57 8.14
C LEU A 96 9.42 -9.58 8.35
N ILE A 97 8.72 -10.52 7.73
CA ILE A 97 7.27 -10.66 7.87
C ILE A 97 6.89 -11.00 9.31
N GLU A 98 7.55 -11.97 9.91
CA GLU A 98 7.28 -12.38 11.30
C GLU A 98 7.55 -11.26 12.30
N ALA A 99 8.53 -10.39 12.04
CA ALA A 99 8.86 -9.28 12.93
C ALA A 99 7.94 -8.07 12.76
N PHE A 100 7.46 -7.77 11.55
CA PHE A 100 6.87 -6.46 11.24
C PHE A 100 5.47 -6.51 10.63
N TRP A 101 4.94 -7.67 10.26
CA TRP A 101 3.61 -7.79 9.69
C TRP A 101 2.62 -8.47 10.62
N PRO A 102 1.43 -7.87 10.79
CA PRO A 102 0.95 -6.62 10.20
C PRO A 102 1.65 -5.39 10.79
N GLY A 103 1.90 -4.39 9.96
CA GLY A 103 2.53 -3.14 10.40
C GLY A 103 3.11 -2.28 9.28
N GLY A 104 3.92 -1.32 9.69
CA GLY A 104 4.42 -0.23 8.85
C GLY A 104 5.66 -0.55 8.02
N LEU A 105 5.90 -1.81 7.63
CA LEU A 105 7.01 -2.20 6.76
C LEU A 105 6.50 -2.66 5.40
N SER A 106 6.94 -1.99 4.34
CA SER A 106 6.80 -2.43 2.95
C SER A 106 8.08 -3.13 2.50
N ILE A 107 7.94 -4.27 1.83
CA ILE A 107 9.08 -5.12 1.43
C ILE A 107 9.06 -5.29 -0.07
N VAL A 108 10.16 -4.93 -0.75
CA VAL A 108 10.35 -5.14 -2.18
C VAL A 108 11.06 -6.48 -2.40
N VAL A 109 10.44 -7.34 -3.19
CA VAL A 109 10.92 -8.70 -3.50
C VAL A 109 10.71 -9.01 -4.97
N PRO A 110 11.43 -10.00 -5.54
CA PRO A 110 11.08 -10.53 -6.84
C PRO A 110 9.66 -11.11 -6.82
N GLN A 111 8.84 -10.74 -7.79
CA GLN A 111 7.47 -11.25 -7.90
C GLN A 111 7.44 -12.67 -8.49
N ALA A 112 6.36 -13.40 -8.20
CA ALA A 112 6.11 -14.69 -8.85
C ALA A 112 5.99 -14.50 -10.38
N PRO A 113 6.68 -15.29 -11.20
CA PRO A 113 6.75 -15.07 -12.63
C PRO A 113 5.42 -15.28 -13.38
N SER A 114 4.46 -15.95 -12.76
CA SER A 114 3.13 -16.22 -13.32
C SER A 114 2.14 -15.05 -13.20
N LEU A 115 2.50 -13.98 -12.48
CA LEU A 115 1.59 -12.85 -12.27
C LEU A 115 1.50 -11.97 -13.52
N MET A 116 0.26 -11.68 -13.92
CA MET A 116 -0.08 -10.92 -15.14
C MET A 116 -0.53 -9.49 -14.85
N TRP A 117 -0.27 -8.97 -13.67
CA TRP A 117 -0.62 -7.60 -13.33
C TRP A 117 0.34 -6.57 -13.95
N ASN A 118 -0.14 -5.33 -14.04
CA ASN A 118 0.66 -4.18 -14.44
C ASN A 118 0.57 -3.10 -13.36
N LEU A 119 1.59 -3.02 -12.53
CA LEU A 119 1.68 -2.07 -11.41
C LEU A 119 2.64 -0.90 -11.72
N GLY A 120 3.01 -0.72 -12.97
CA GLY A 120 4.02 0.23 -13.41
C GLY A 120 5.36 -0.44 -13.72
N ASP A 121 6.42 0.35 -13.81
CA ASP A 121 7.77 -0.17 -14.06
C ASP A 121 8.37 -0.79 -12.78
N THR A 122 8.06 -2.05 -12.54
CA THR A 122 8.48 -2.78 -11.35
C THR A 122 9.79 -3.55 -11.54
N ARG A 123 10.27 -3.70 -12.77
CA ARG A 123 11.46 -4.49 -13.13
C ARG A 123 11.43 -5.93 -12.56
N GLY A 124 10.25 -6.54 -12.55
CA GLY A 124 10.04 -7.90 -12.06
C GLY A 124 9.98 -8.02 -10.53
N THR A 125 9.84 -6.91 -9.83
CA THR A 125 9.66 -6.88 -8.37
C THR A 125 8.23 -6.50 -8.00
N VAL A 126 7.88 -6.70 -6.74
CA VAL A 126 6.65 -6.21 -6.13
C VAL A 126 6.96 -5.67 -4.74
N MET A 127 6.31 -4.58 -4.37
CA MET A 127 6.34 -4.02 -3.02
C MET A 127 5.09 -4.51 -2.28
N LEU A 128 5.29 -5.29 -1.23
CA LEU A 128 4.22 -5.90 -0.44
C LEU A 128 4.18 -5.33 0.97
N ARG A 129 2.98 -5.21 1.51
CA ARG A 129 2.73 -4.88 2.91
C ARG A 129 1.44 -5.51 3.42
N MET A 130 1.43 -5.94 4.68
CA MET A 130 0.22 -6.27 5.43
C MET A 130 -0.02 -5.18 6.47
N PRO A 131 -1.06 -4.34 6.32
CA PRO A 131 -1.30 -3.21 7.21
C PRO A 131 -1.87 -3.67 8.55
N LEU A 132 -1.52 -2.97 9.64
CA LEU A 132 -2.07 -3.20 10.98
C LEU A 132 -3.30 -2.33 11.18
N HIS A 133 -4.40 -2.69 10.56
CA HIS A 133 -5.69 -2.04 10.78
C HIS A 133 -6.82 -3.04 10.53
N PRO A 134 -7.75 -3.21 11.47
CA PRO A 134 -8.79 -4.24 11.36
C PRO A 134 -9.70 -4.06 10.15
N VAL A 135 -10.04 -2.84 9.78
CA VAL A 135 -10.84 -2.54 8.58
C VAL A 135 -10.11 -2.91 7.30
N ALA A 136 -8.83 -2.54 7.19
CA ALA A 136 -8.00 -2.88 6.04
C ALA A 136 -7.85 -4.40 5.88
N ILE A 137 -7.57 -5.12 6.95
CA ILE A 137 -7.42 -6.58 6.92
C ILE A 137 -8.73 -7.26 6.53
N GLU A 138 -9.85 -6.82 7.09
CA GLU A 138 -11.17 -7.37 6.75
C GLU A 138 -11.50 -7.16 5.26
N LEU A 139 -11.27 -5.95 4.75
CA LEU A 139 -11.45 -5.65 3.33
C LEU A 139 -10.55 -6.53 2.43
N LEU A 140 -9.26 -6.59 2.74
CA LEU A 140 -8.27 -7.34 1.95
C LEU A 140 -8.53 -8.84 1.93
N ARG A 141 -9.06 -9.42 3.00
CA ARG A 141 -9.47 -10.83 3.04
C ARG A 141 -10.61 -11.14 2.07
N GLU A 142 -11.49 -10.19 1.84
CA GLU A 142 -12.62 -10.32 0.92
C GLU A 142 -12.23 -10.03 -0.54
N THR A 143 -11.36 -9.06 -0.77
CA THR A 143 -10.97 -8.61 -2.12
C THR A 143 -9.80 -9.39 -2.71
N GLY A 144 -8.93 -9.95 -1.87
CA GLY A 144 -7.59 -10.36 -2.27
C GLY A 144 -6.63 -9.17 -2.39
N PRO A 145 -5.46 -9.34 -3.02
CA PRO A 145 -4.46 -8.30 -3.14
C PRO A 145 -5.01 -7.02 -3.77
N MET A 146 -4.72 -5.88 -3.15
CA MET A 146 -5.08 -4.56 -3.67
C MET A 146 -3.83 -3.74 -3.98
N ALA A 147 -3.84 -3.06 -5.12
CA ALA A 147 -2.90 -1.98 -5.39
C ALA A 147 -3.33 -0.76 -4.57
N VAL A 148 -2.45 -0.27 -3.70
CA VAL A 148 -2.77 0.82 -2.78
C VAL A 148 -1.61 1.80 -2.70
N SER A 149 -1.92 3.06 -2.92
CA SER A 149 -1.00 4.19 -2.73
C SER A 149 -1.57 5.14 -1.67
N SER A 150 -0.77 6.07 -1.15
CA SER A 150 -1.29 7.06 -0.20
C SER A 150 -2.46 7.85 -0.79
N ALA A 151 -3.48 8.13 0.03
CA ALA A 151 -4.69 8.84 -0.38
C ALA A 151 -4.43 10.36 -0.47
N ASN A 152 -3.84 10.78 -1.57
CA ASN A 152 -3.55 12.17 -1.89
C ASN A 152 -3.30 12.35 -3.38
N ILE A 153 -3.48 13.55 -3.88
CA ILE A 153 -2.93 13.96 -5.17
C ILE A 153 -1.41 14.07 -5.03
N SER A 154 -0.66 13.59 -6.03
CA SER A 154 0.81 13.62 -6.00
C SER A 154 1.34 15.03 -5.70
N GLY A 155 2.27 15.14 -4.75
CA GLY A 155 2.82 16.40 -4.28
C GLY A 155 2.01 17.10 -3.18
N GLN A 156 0.79 16.66 -2.89
CA GLN A 156 -0.01 17.14 -1.76
C GLN A 156 0.22 16.28 -0.51
N PRO A 157 -0.06 16.79 0.70
CA PRO A 157 0.11 16.02 1.93
C PRO A 157 -0.74 14.75 1.93
N PRO A 158 -0.16 13.58 2.29
CA PRO A 158 -0.91 12.34 2.45
C PRO A 158 -1.99 12.46 3.53
N ALA A 159 -3.14 11.85 3.29
CA ALA A 159 -4.26 11.90 4.21
C ALA A 159 -4.02 11.04 5.46
N THR A 160 -4.31 11.62 6.62
CA THR A 160 -4.36 10.93 7.92
C THR A 160 -5.79 10.75 8.43
N THR A 161 -6.76 11.32 7.73
CA THR A 161 -8.21 11.16 7.97
C THR A 161 -8.95 10.93 6.66
N ALA A 162 -10.14 10.33 6.73
CA ALA A 162 -10.99 10.16 5.56
C ALA A 162 -11.42 11.51 4.96
N ALA A 163 -11.67 12.52 5.79
CA ALA A 163 -12.03 13.85 5.33
C ALA A 163 -10.93 14.51 4.49
N MET A 164 -9.66 14.38 4.91
CA MET A 164 -8.52 14.87 4.12
C MET A 164 -8.41 14.16 2.76
N ALA A 165 -8.68 12.85 2.74
CA ALA A 165 -8.69 12.09 1.49
C ALA A 165 -9.80 12.54 0.55
N GLU A 166 -11.01 12.74 1.08
CA GLU A 166 -12.17 13.18 0.29
C GLU A 166 -11.98 14.59 -0.27
N GLU A 167 -11.38 15.50 0.50
CA GLU A 167 -11.09 16.86 0.05
C GLU A 167 -10.21 16.88 -1.22
N GLN A 168 -9.24 15.96 -1.30
CA GLN A 168 -8.33 15.87 -2.46
C GLN A 168 -8.91 15.03 -3.61
N LEU A 169 -9.56 13.91 -3.32
CA LEU A 169 -9.91 12.88 -4.29
C LEU A 169 -11.38 12.95 -4.74
N GLY A 170 -12.28 13.48 -3.91
CA GLY A 170 -13.68 13.74 -4.24
C GLY A 170 -14.40 12.54 -4.88
N ASP A 171 -15.06 12.80 -5.99
CA ASP A 171 -15.89 11.83 -6.73
C ASP A 171 -15.08 10.84 -7.60
N LYS A 172 -13.77 10.96 -7.65
CA LYS A 172 -12.87 9.97 -8.26
C LYS A 172 -12.90 8.63 -7.50
N VAL A 173 -13.30 8.66 -6.23
CA VAL A 173 -13.40 7.51 -5.33
C VAL A 173 -14.86 7.20 -5.03
N ASN A 174 -15.22 5.93 -5.09
CA ASN A 174 -16.60 5.48 -4.90
C ASN A 174 -16.97 5.30 -3.43
N VAL A 175 -16.06 4.78 -2.63
CA VAL A 175 -16.27 4.45 -1.23
C VAL A 175 -15.08 4.93 -0.40
N TYR A 176 -15.40 5.66 0.67
CA TYR A 176 -14.45 6.05 1.72
C TYR A 176 -14.79 5.30 3.00
N LEU A 177 -13.85 4.52 3.51
CA LEU A 177 -13.98 3.88 4.82
C LEU A 177 -13.29 4.75 5.87
N ASP A 178 -14.07 5.32 6.77
CA ASP A 178 -13.57 6.20 7.82
C ASP A 178 -13.31 5.41 9.10
N GLY A 179 -12.05 5.11 9.37
CA GLY A 179 -11.58 4.44 10.59
C GLY A 179 -11.03 5.40 11.65
N GLY A 180 -11.31 6.70 11.52
CA GLY A 180 -10.72 7.74 12.37
C GLY A 180 -9.34 8.17 11.91
N GLU A 181 -8.65 8.96 12.71
CA GLU A 181 -7.28 9.40 12.44
C GLU A 181 -6.30 8.20 12.51
N THR A 182 -5.33 8.16 11.61
CA THR A 182 -4.32 7.10 11.59
C THR A 182 -3.43 7.14 12.83
N SER A 183 -3.10 5.97 13.39
CA SER A 183 -2.35 5.88 14.66
C SER A 183 -0.89 6.32 14.57
N VAL A 184 -0.25 6.12 13.41
CA VAL A 184 1.18 6.45 13.20
C VAL A 184 1.35 7.79 12.46
N GLY A 185 0.56 8.03 11.42
CA GLY A 185 0.55 9.31 10.69
C GLY A 185 1.76 9.57 9.79
N VAL A 186 2.64 8.57 9.60
CA VAL A 186 3.77 8.63 8.69
C VAL A 186 3.80 7.42 7.78
N ALA A 187 4.39 7.58 6.60
CA ALA A 187 4.46 6.52 5.60
C ALA A 187 5.23 5.28 6.10
N SER A 188 4.96 4.12 5.50
CA SER A 188 5.70 2.89 5.78
C SER A 188 7.20 3.05 5.47
N SER A 189 8.03 2.33 6.21
CA SER A 189 9.42 2.10 5.79
C SER A 189 9.43 1.13 4.61
N ILE A 190 10.40 1.28 3.70
CA ILE A 190 10.54 0.42 2.53
C ILE A 190 11.93 -0.22 2.56
N ILE A 191 11.96 -1.54 2.67
CA ILE A 191 13.17 -2.36 2.55
C ILE A 191 13.15 -3.14 1.24
N ASP A 192 14.23 -3.04 0.47
CA ASP A 192 14.41 -3.80 -0.76
C ASP A 192 15.32 -4.99 -0.49
N VAL A 193 14.78 -6.20 -0.61
CA VAL A 193 15.51 -7.47 -0.48
C VAL A 193 15.48 -8.26 -1.79
N SER A 194 15.25 -7.59 -2.92
CA SER A 194 15.25 -8.21 -4.25
C SER A 194 16.66 -8.49 -4.80
N GLY A 195 17.68 -7.81 -4.30
CA GLY A 195 19.08 -7.96 -4.70
C GLY A 195 19.90 -8.79 -3.71
N ASP A 196 21.22 -8.80 -3.91
CA ASP A 196 22.15 -9.57 -3.08
C ASP A 196 22.30 -9.01 -1.67
N GLN A 197 22.09 -7.71 -1.51
CA GLN A 197 22.17 -7.01 -0.23
C GLN A 197 20.89 -6.25 0.07
N PRO A 198 20.36 -6.31 1.30
CA PRO A 198 19.20 -5.52 1.69
C PRO A 198 19.52 -4.02 1.64
N ARG A 199 18.55 -3.23 1.16
CA ARG A 199 18.66 -1.78 1.02
C ARG A 199 17.42 -1.10 1.57
N LEU A 200 17.59 -0.11 2.44
CA LEU A 200 16.50 0.73 2.91
C LEU A 200 16.25 1.84 1.87
N LEU A 201 15.11 1.78 1.20
CA LEU A 201 14.72 2.78 0.20
C LEU A 201 14.07 4.00 0.84
N ARG A 202 13.40 3.82 1.96
CA ARG A 202 12.77 4.89 2.74
C ARG A 202 12.69 4.48 4.20
N GLU A 203 13.17 5.32 5.11
CA GLU A 203 12.85 5.22 6.52
C GLU A 203 11.52 5.92 6.79
N GLY A 204 10.62 5.27 7.48
CA GLY A 204 9.28 5.75 7.80
C GLY A 204 8.84 5.25 9.17
N ALA A 205 7.69 4.57 9.22
CA ALA A 205 7.08 4.09 10.46
C ALA A 205 7.98 3.13 11.28
N ILE A 206 8.85 2.37 10.62
CA ILE A 206 9.79 1.45 11.29
C ILE A 206 11.21 2.03 11.20
N PRO A 207 11.89 2.26 12.34
CA PRO A 207 13.27 2.77 12.33
C PRO A 207 14.25 1.80 11.65
N ALA A 208 15.26 2.35 10.95
CA ALA A 208 16.31 1.58 10.30
C ALA A 208 17.03 0.64 11.26
N THR A 209 17.24 1.07 12.50
CA THR A 209 17.89 0.26 13.54
C THR A 209 17.12 -1.02 13.85
N ARG A 210 15.79 -0.97 13.89
CA ARG A 210 14.96 -2.16 14.12
C ARG A 210 15.01 -3.14 12.96
N ILE A 211 14.99 -2.62 11.73
CA ILE A 211 15.10 -3.45 10.53
C ILE A 211 16.46 -4.14 10.49
N ALA A 212 17.51 -3.39 10.76
CA ALA A 212 18.89 -3.90 10.80
C ALA A 212 19.06 -4.99 11.85
N ASP A 213 18.51 -4.79 13.06
CA ASP A 213 18.56 -5.79 14.14
C ASP A 213 17.93 -7.11 13.72
N VAL A 214 16.76 -7.06 13.08
CA VAL A 214 16.05 -8.24 12.60
C VAL A 214 16.82 -8.96 11.49
N LEU A 215 17.48 -8.21 10.61
CA LEU A 215 18.32 -8.76 9.53
C LEU A 215 19.71 -9.20 9.98
N GLY A 216 20.13 -8.85 11.21
CA GLY A 216 21.45 -9.17 11.72
C GLY A 216 22.58 -8.42 11.03
N VAL A 217 22.33 -7.18 10.59
CA VAL A 217 23.29 -6.31 9.89
C VAL A 217 23.45 -4.99 10.62
N ALA A 218 24.54 -4.27 10.35
CA ALA A 218 24.72 -2.93 10.87
C ALA A 218 23.77 -1.95 10.14
N PRO A 219 23.14 -0.99 10.86
CA PRO A 219 22.18 -0.06 10.25
C PRO A 219 22.74 0.73 9.06
N GLU A 220 24.02 1.06 9.11
CA GLU A 220 24.72 1.83 8.07
C GLU A 220 24.79 1.08 6.74
N THR A 221 24.73 -0.26 6.77
CA THR A 221 24.76 -1.09 5.55
C THR A 221 23.44 -1.04 4.78
N LEU A 222 22.34 -0.65 5.41
CA LEU A 222 21.01 -0.55 4.81
C LEU A 222 20.79 0.74 4.02
N THR A 223 21.50 1.82 4.40
CA THR A 223 21.36 3.14 3.78
C THR A 223 22.36 3.25 2.63
N PRO A 224 21.97 3.63 1.41
CA PRO A 224 22.93 3.95 0.36
C PRO A 224 23.87 5.06 0.87
N ALA A 225 25.18 4.88 0.71
CA ALA A 225 26.14 5.95 1.00
C ALA A 225 25.66 7.23 0.28
N ALA A 226 25.61 8.35 1.02
CA ALA A 226 25.32 9.64 0.42
C ALA A 226 26.23 9.81 -0.80
N ARG A 227 25.65 10.05 -1.98
CA ARG A 227 26.45 10.37 -3.16
C ARG A 227 27.27 11.61 -2.82
N THR A 228 28.56 11.42 -2.67
CA THR A 228 29.50 12.55 -2.63
C THR A 228 29.30 13.32 -3.93
N PRO A 229 29.03 14.62 -3.92
CA PRO A 229 28.95 15.36 -5.17
C PRO A 229 30.32 15.24 -5.84
N GLU A 230 30.37 14.53 -6.98
CA GLU A 230 31.53 14.56 -7.83
C GLU A 230 31.77 16.00 -8.25
N ASN A 231 32.90 16.54 -7.83
CA ASN A 231 33.44 17.82 -8.26
C ASN A 231 33.36 17.88 -9.81
N SER A 232 32.53 18.76 -10.31
CA SER A 232 32.61 19.23 -11.69
C SER A 232 34.02 19.82 -11.91
N ARG A 233 34.79 19.18 -12.72
CA ARG A 233 35.93 19.77 -13.42
C ARG A 233 35.66 19.75 -14.90
#